data_48803bafd824db14c863a03833ff7503
#
_entry.id   48803bafd824db14c863a03833ff7503
#
_cell.length_a   1.000
_cell.length_b   1.000
_cell.length_c   1.000
_cell.angle_alpha   90.00
_cell.angle_beta   90.00
_cell.angle_gamma   90.00
#
_symmetry.space_group_name_H-M   'P 1'
#
loop_
_entity.id
_entity.type
_entity.pdbx_description
1 polymer ?
#
loop_
_entity_poly.entity_id
_entity_poly.type
_entity_poly.pdbx_seq_one_letter_code
_entity_poly.pdbx_strand_id
1 'polypeptide(L)'
;MSDGSNKDPQRALVFATGDIIVDEPDPYSFFEPSLELLSSGDFVIGQIEVPHTDRGEANSTDIPAPPAAPENLNPLKDCGFNLCTTCGNHAHDNGVPGIVDTLDKLRSLGIAVTGTGRNIQEAKTPAIAERKGIRVGLIGYN
;
A
#
# COMPACT_ATOMS: atom_id res chain seq x y z
N MET A 1 -2.38 34.39 -1.69
CA MET A 1 -2.43 32.93 -1.71
C MET A 1 -1.29 32.44 -0.84
N SER A 2 -1.62 31.98 0.36
CA SER A 2 -0.61 31.55 1.35
C SER A 2 -0.03 30.22 0.90
N ASP A 3 1.27 30.19 0.68
CA ASP A 3 2.06 28.97 0.49
C ASP A 3 1.80 28.02 1.68
N GLY A 4 1.00 26.97 1.45
CA GLY A 4 0.57 26.00 2.44
C GLY A 4 1.64 24.98 2.82
N SER A 5 2.92 25.24 2.57
CA SER A 5 3.98 24.34 3.02
C SER A 5 4.06 24.41 4.54
N ASN A 6 3.47 23.41 5.21
CA ASN A 6 3.58 23.20 6.64
C ASN A 6 5.04 22.88 7.03
N LYS A 7 5.86 23.94 7.16
CA LYS A 7 7.30 23.86 7.46
C LYS A 7 7.61 23.82 8.96
N ASP A 8 6.63 23.49 9.80
CA ASP A 8 6.90 23.26 11.22
C ASP A 8 7.66 21.92 11.37
N PRO A 9 8.93 21.95 11.78
CA PRO A 9 9.73 20.73 11.90
C PRO A 9 9.23 19.77 12.99
N GLN A 10 8.29 20.20 13.82
CA GLN A 10 7.71 19.40 14.89
C GLN A 10 6.36 18.76 14.51
N ARG A 11 5.88 18.98 13.29
CA ARG A 11 4.59 18.47 12.83
C ARG A 11 4.76 17.65 11.57
N ALA A 12 4.12 16.49 11.56
CA ALA A 12 4.02 15.63 10.37
C ALA A 12 2.56 15.53 9.91
N LEU A 13 2.36 15.57 8.60
CA LEU A 13 1.07 15.38 7.96
C LEU A 13 0.92 13.89 7.62
N VAL A 14 -0.14 13.28 8.12
CA VAL A 14 -0.45 11.87 7.90
C VAL A 14 -1.75 11.78 7.12
N PHE A 15 -1.72 11.07 5.99
CA PHE A 15 -2.90 10.63 5.28
C PHE A 15 -3.06 9.12 5.46
N ALA A 16 -4.28 8.68 5.72
CA ALA A 16 -4.65 7.28 5.75
C ALA A 16 -5.81 7.07 4.80
N THR A 17 -5.66 6.13 3.88
CA THR A 17 -6.69 5.71 2.96
C THR A 17 -7.27 4.37 3.40
N GLY A 18 -8.42 3.99 2.84
CA GLY A 18 -8.99 2.66 2.98
C GLY A 18 -8.38 1.65 2.00
N ASP A 19 -9.23 0.73 1.56
CA ASP A 19 -8.90 -0.33 0.64
C ASP A 19 -8.52 0.22 -0.73
N ILE A 20 -7.40 -0.28 -1.24
CA ILE A 20 -6.84 0.10 -2.53
C ILE A 20 -6.94 -1.11 -3.45
N ILE A 21 -7.76 -0.98 -4.49
CA ILE A 21 -7.92 -1.94 -5.58
C ILE A 21 -7.56 -1.19 -6.86
N VAL A 22 -6.47 -1.58 -7.53
CA VAL A 22 -6.00 -0.92 -8.76
C VAL A 22 -6.00 -1.96 -9.87
N ASP A 23 -7.17 -2.25 -10.39
CA ASP A 23 -7.44 -3.34 -11.34
C ASP A 23 -7.71 -2.88 -12.77
N GLU A 24 -7.76 -1.56 -13.02
CA GLU A 24 -8.00 -0.98 -14.35
C GLU A 24 -6.71 -0.86 -15.18
N PRO A 25 -6.83 -0.84 -16.52
CA PRO A 25 -5.68 -0.72 -17.44
C PRO A 25 -4.88 0.57 -17.28
N ASP A 26 -5.50 1.67 -16.82
CA ASP A 26 -4.82 2.91 -16.47
C ASP A 26 -4.84 3.09 -14.94
N PRO A 27 -3.83 2.58 -14.23
CA PRO A 27 -3.78 2.64 -12.77
C PRO A 27 -3.60 4.06 -12.23
N TYR A 28 -3.12 5.01 -13.03
CA TYR A 28 -2.96 6.40 -12.61
C TYR A 28 -4.30 7.12 -12.47
N SER A 29 -5.32 6.73 -13.27
CA SER A 29 -6.65 7.32 -13.23
C SER A 29 -7.32 7.25 -11.84
N PHE A 30 -7.00 6.22 -11.04
CA PHE A 30 -7.51 6.10 -9.66
C PHE A 30 -7.01 7.22 -8.74
N PHE A 31 -5.81 7.70 -8.97
CA PHE A 31 -5.13 8.61 -8.07
C PHE A 31 -5.07 10.05 -8.56
N GLU A 32 -5.27 10.29 -9.86
CA GLU A 32 -5.15 11.61 -10.47
C GLU A 32 -5.91 12.70 -9.69
N PRO A 33 -7.17 12.50 -9.24
CA PRO A 33 -7.91 13.52 -8.51
C PRO A 33 -7.35 13.84 -7.11
N SER A 34 -6.58 12.92 -6.53
CA SER A 34 -6.03 13.03 -5.16
C SER A 34 -4.51 13.13 -5.11
N LEU A 35 -3.84 13.03 -6.25
CA LEU A 35 -2.37 12.97 -6.35
C LEU A 35 -1.68 14.13 -5.62
N GLU A 36 -2.11 15.37 -5.89
CA GLU A 36 -1.52 16.56 -5.28
C GLU A 36 -1.70 16.56 -3.75
N LEU A 37 -2.88 16.14 -3.28
CA LEU A 37 -3.16 16.05 -1.85
C LEU A 37 -2.28 14.98 -1.19
N LEU A 38 -2.31 13.75 -1.69
CA LEU A 38 -1.58 12.62 -1.11
C LEU A 38 -0.08 12.86 -1.11
N SER A 39 0.49 13.33 -2.23
CA SER A 39 1.93 13.59 -2.35
C SER A 39 2.43 14.71 -1.43
N SER A 40 1.53 15.54 -0.87
CA SER A 40 1.88 16.54 0.13
C SER A 40 2.08 15.98 1.55
N GLY A 41 1.71 14.71 1.78
CA GLY A 41 1.83 14.04 3.07
C GLY A 41 3.27 13.65 3.42
N ASP A 42 3.61 13.69 4.71
CA ASP A 42 4.85 13.12 5.23
C ASP A 42 4.73 11.58 5.36
N PHE A 43 3.55 11.14 5.79
CA PHE A 43 3.18 9.71 5.85
C PHE A 43 1.88 9.50 5.10
N VAL A 44 1.92 8.61 4.11
CA VAL A 44 0.75 8.18 3.36
C VAL A 44 0.59 6.68 3.53
N ILE A 45 -0.53 6.29 4.12
CA ILE A 45 -0.83 4.93 4.57
C ILE A 45 -1.99 4.38 3.76
N GLY A 46 -1.88 3.13 3.30
CA GLY A 46 -2.97 2.45 2.60
C GLY A 46 -3.07 0.97 2.92
N GLN A 47 -4.21 0.38 2.59
CA GLN A 47 -4.41 -1.06 2.56
C GLN A 47 -4.47 -1.54 1.12
N ILE A 48 -3.64 -2.51 0.78
CA ILE A 48 -3.72 -3.20 -0.51
C ILE A 48 -4.69 -4.37 -0.33
N GLU A 49 -5.86 -4.24 -0.93
CA GLU A 49 -6.97 -5.16 -0.69
C GLU A 49 -6.80 -6.47 -1.44
N VAL A 50 -6.41 -6.40 -2.71
CA VAL A 50 -6.29 -7.57 -3.58
C VAL A 50 -4.84 -7.86 -3.93
N PRO A 51 -4.50 -9.14 -4.23
CA PRO A 51 -3.17 -9.49 -4.73
C PRO A 51 -2.86 -8.80 -6.06
N HIS A 52 -1.63 -8.31 -6.20
CA HIS A 52 -1.09 -7.77 -7.44
C HIS A 52 -0.06 -8.76 -7.98
N THR A 53 -0.50 -9.64 -8.89
CA THR A 53 0.28 -10.78 -9.38
C THR A 53 -0.22 -11.26 -10.72
N ASP A 54 0.69 -11.77 -11.53
CA ASP A 54 0.39 -12.52 -12.76
C ASP A 54 0.42 -14.03 -12.51
N ARG A 55 0.56 -14.46 -11.26
CA ARG A 55 0.73 -15.87 -10.86
C ARG A 55 -0.35 -16.32 -9.89
N GLY A 56 -0.42 -17.62 -9.71
CA GLY A 56 -1.38 -18.25 -8.83
C GLY A 56 -2.75 -18.45 -9.46
N GLU A 57 -3.55 -19.29 -8.83
CA GLU A 57 -4.93 -19.53 -9.23
C GLU A 57 -5.84 -18.70 -8.30
N ALA A 58 -6.84 -18.06 -8.87
CA ALA A 58 -7.84 -17.34 -8.11
C ALA A 58 -8.58 -18.32 -7.19
N ASN A 59 -8.52 -18.08 -5.91
CA ASN A 59 -9.05 -18.96 -4.85
C ASN A 59 -10.24 -18.35 -4.11
N SER A 60 -10.71 -17.18 -4.58
CA SER A 60 -11.80 -16.48 -3.95
C SER A 60 -13.09 -17.30 -4.02
N THR A 61 -13.63 -17.64 -2.86
CA THR A 61 -14.95 -18.25 -2.69
C THR A 61 -16.02 -17.20 -2.38
N ASP A 62 -15.61 -15.96 -2.23
CA ASP A 62 -16.43 -14.81 -1.92
C ASP A 62 -16.67 -13.95 -3.17
N ILE A 63 -16.89 -12.66 -3.00
CA ILE A 63 -17.04 -11.74 -4.14
C ILE A 63 -15.74 -11.77 -4.96
N PRO A 64 -15.81 -12.07 -6.26
CA PRO A 64 -14.60 -12.14 -7.07
C PRO A 64 -13.85 -10.81 -7.05
N ALA A 65 -12.65 -10.83 -6.48
CA ALA A 65 -11.71 -9.74 -6.60
C ALA A 65 -10.56 -10.25 -7.48
N PRO A 66 -10.58 -10.03 -8.79
CA PRO A 66 -9.55 -10.51 -9.67
C PRO A 66 -8.21 -9.89 -9.28
N PRO A 67 -7.10 -10.63 -9.42
CA PRO A 67 -5.78 -10.06 -9.18
C PRO A 67 -5.50 -8.96 -10.19
N ALA A 68 -4.82 -7.93 -9.74
CA ALA A 68 -4.32 -6.87 -10.61
C ALA A 68 -2.86 -7.13 -11.00
N ALA A 69 -2.40 -6.53 -12.09
CA ALA A 69 -1.00 -6.63 -12.48
C ALA A 69 -0.09 -5.93 -11.43
N PRO A 70 1.10 -6.47 -11.15
CA PRO A 70 2.03 -5.87 -10.17
C PRO A 70 2.36 -4.41 -10.51
N GLU A 71 2.44 -4.07 -11.79
CA GLU A 71 2.76 -2.72 -12.28
C GLU A 71 1.70 -1.70 -11.91
N ASN A 72 0.48 -2.13 -11.67
CA ASN A 72 -0.61 -1.24 -11.26
C ASN A 72 -0.36 -0.59 -9.88
N LEU A 73 0.60 -1.10 -9.10
CA LEU A 73 1.02 -0.46 -7.85
C LEU A 73 2.00 0.72 -8.06
N ASN A 74 2.51 0.96 -9.27
CA ASN A 74 3.47 2.04 -9.53
C ASN A 74 2.99 3.43 -9.09
N PRO A 75 1.73 3.83 -9.31
CA PRO A 75 1.23 5.14 -8.90
C PRO A 75 1.34 5.41 -7.40
N LEU A 76 1.35 4.38 -6.56
CA LEU A 76 1.46 4.55 -5.12
C LEU A 76 2.73 5.31 -4.73
N LYS A 77 3.84 5.06 -5.44
CA LYS A 77 5.09 5.78 -5.20
C LYS A 77 4.94 7.27 -5.46
N ASP A 78 4.32 7.63 -6.57
CA ASP A 78 4.15 9.02 -6.99
C ASP A 78 3.14 9.76 -6.08
N CYS A 79 2.16 9.03 -5.54
CA CYS A 79 1.24 9.52 -4.52
C CYS A 79 1.86 9.66 -3.13
N GLY A 80 3.13 9.24 -2.95
CA GLY A 80 3.84 9.37 -1.68
C GLY A 80 3.53 8.28 -0.65
N PHE A 81 2.86 7.18 -1.03
CA PHE A 81 2.67 6.05 -0.11
C PHE A 81 4.02 5.54 0.38
N ASN A 82 4.14 5.40 1.69
CA ASN A 82 5.36 4.92 2.34
C ASN A 82 5.11 3.85 3.40
N LEU A 83 3.85 3.62 3.75
CA LEU A 83 3.39 2.56 4.65
C LEU A 83 2.17 1.87 4.05
N CYS A 84 2.19 0.55 3.91
CA CYS A 84 1.03 -0.22 3.51
C CYS A 84 0.80 -1.42 4.41
N THR A 85 -0.47 -1.78 4.59
CA THR A 85 -0.86 -3.10 5.06
C THR A 85 -1.41 -3.91 3.89
N THR A 86 -1.12 -5.20 3.90
CA THR A 86 -1.70 -6.19 2.98
C THR A 86 -2.60 -7.17 3.73
N CYS A 87 -3.04 -6.78 4.94
CA CYS A 87 -3.83 -7.60 5.83
C CYS A 87 -5.33 -7.38 5.56
N GLY A 88 -5.94 -8.27 4.81
CA GLY A 88 -7.35 -8.23 4.45
C GLY A 88 -7.87 -9.62 4.10
N ASN A 89 -9.19 -9.76 3.98
CA ASN A 89 -9.84 -11.03 3.62
C ASN A 89 -9.46 -11.51 2.20
N HIS A 90 -9.09 -10.61 1.31
CA HIS A 90 -8.65 -10.92 -0.06
C HIS A 90 -7.15 -11.18 -0.20
N ALA A 91 -6.36 -10.99 0.87
CA ALA A 91 -4.90 -11.11 0.81
C ALA A 91 -4.39 -12.45 0.25
N HIS A 92 -5.16 -13.53 0.37
CA HIS A 92 -4.79 -14.89 -0.04
C HIS A 92 -5.54 -15.37 -1.29
N ASP A 93 -6.27 -14.53 -2.00
CA ASP A 93 -7.11 -14.92 -3.14
C ASP A 93 -6.33 -15.56 -4.30
N ASN A 94 -5.05 -15.28 -4.42
CA ASN A 94 -4.13 -15.92 -5.38
C ASN A 94 -3.06 -16.77 -4.69
N GLY A 95 -3.34 -17.22 -3.46
CA GLY A 95 -2.43 -18.04 -2.67
C GLY A 95 -1.10 -17.36 -2.34
N VAL A 96 -0.11 -18.16 -1.99
CA VAL A 96 1.23 -17.67 -1.62
C VAL A 96 1.91 -16.85 -2.74
N PRO A 97 1.81 -17.22 -4.03
CA PRO A 97 2.38 -16.39 -5.10
C PRO A 97 1.84 -14.96 -5.10
N GLY A 98 0.53 -14.79 -4.92
CA GLY A 98 -0.09 -13.46 -4.86
C GLY A 98 0.44 -12.60 -3.71
N ILE A 99 0.56 -13.19 -2.52
CA ILE A 99 1.16 -12.51 -1.36
C ILE A 99 2.60 -12.08 -1.67
N VAL A 100 3.42 -13.00 -2.17
CA VAL A 100 4.86 -12.74 -2.38
C VAL A 100 5.08 -11.65 -3.43
N ASP A 101 4.37 -11.72 -4.56
CA ASP A 101 4.50 -10.74 -5.65
C ASP A 101 4.09 -9.33 -5.20
N THR A 102 2.95 -9.24 -4.50
CA THR A 102 2.45 -7.97 -3.95
C THR A 102 3.46 -7.36 -2.99
N LEU A 103 4.00 -8.16 -2.05
CA LEU A 103 5.01 -7.70 -1.10
C LEU A 103 6.29 -7.23 -1.79
N ASP A 104 6.81 -8.01 -2.75
CA ASP A 104 8.04 -7.69 -3.46
C ASP A 104 7.88 -6.43 -4.30
N LYS A 105 6.73 -6.27 -4.94
CA LYS A 105 6.43 -5.06 -5.70
C LYS A 105 6.39 -3.81 -4.81
N LEU A 106 5.64 -3.84 -3.72
CA LEU A 106 5.57 -2.71 -2.79
C LEU A 106 6.95 -2.33 -2.24
N ARG A 107 7.74 -3.32 -1.85
CA ARG A 107 9.12 -3.10 -1.35
C ARG A 107 10.03 -2.52 -2.43
N SER A 108 9.89 -2.96 -3.67
CA SER A 108 10.64 -2.40 -4.81
C SER A 108 10.34 -0.91 -5.04
N LEU A 109 9.15 -0.46 -4.68
CA LEU A 109 8.73 0.94 -4.73
C LEU A 109 9.21 1.74 -3.50
N GLY A 110 9.85 1.09 -2.52
CA GLY A 110 10.31 1.72 -1.28
C GLY A 110 9.22 1.87 -0.23
N ILE A 111 8.11 1.15 -0.36
CA ILE A 111 6.97 1.17 0.57
C ILE A 111 7.19 0.10 1.64
N ALA A 112 7.16 0.50 2.92
CA ALA A 112 7.22 -0.44 4.03
C ALA A 112 5.86 -1.15 4.20
N VAL A 113 5.90 -2.48 4.39
CA VAL A 113 4.69 -3.32 4.36
C VAL A 113 4.60 -4.20 5.58
N THR A 114 3.37 -4.41 6.06
CA THR A 114 3.01 -5.31 7.17
C THR A 114 1.74 -6.11 6.87
N GLY A 115 1.47 -7.13 7.65
CA GLY A 115 0.18 -7.86 7.68
C GLY A 115 0.21 -9.20 6.98
N THR A 116 0.99 -9.36 5.91
CA THR A 116 1.27 -10.65 5.27
C THR A 116 2.76 -10.88 5.13
N GLY A 117 3.17 -12.10 4.77
CA GLY A 117 4.57 -12.46 4.66
C GLY A 117 4.77 -13.88 4.16
N ARG A 118 6.02 -14.23 3.83
CA ARG A 118 6.43 -15.59 3.46
C ARG A 118 6.35 -16.56 4.64
N ASN A 119 6.26 -16.00 5.85
CA ASN A 119 6.12 -16.73 7.10
C ASN A 119 5.53 -15.80 8.17
N ILE A 120 5.13 -16.36 9.30
CA ILE A 120 4.49 -15.61 10.39
C ILE A 120 5.40 -14.52 11.00
N GLN A 121 6.70 -14.67 10.97
CA GLN A 121 7.62 -13.68 11.50
C GLN A 121 7.63 -12.45 10.60
N GLU A 122 7.67 -12.66 9.28
CA GLU A 122 7.58 -11.58 8.30
C GLU A 122 6.22 -10.86 8.39
N ALA A 123 5.12 -11.61 8.47
CA ALA A 123 3.78 -11.05 8.56
C ALA A 123 3.58 -10.17 9.81
N LYS A 124 4.19 -10.52 10.94
CA LYS A 124 4.11 -9.76 12.20
C LYS A 124 5.05 -8.56 12.25
N THR A 125 5.98 -8.44 11.31
CA THR A 125 6.95 -7.34 11.34
C THR A 125 6.23 -6.02 11.07
N PRO A 126 6.33 -5.02 11.97
CA PRO A 126 5.75 -3.72 11.74
C PRO A 126 6.37 -3.04 10.51
N ALA A 127 5.55 -2.40 9.71
CA ALA A 127 6.04 -1.45 8.71
C ALA A 127 6.42 -0.14 9.42
N ILE A 128 7.62 0.36 9.19
CA ILE A 128 8.12 1.57 9.86
C ILE A 128 8.60 2.55 8.79
N ALA A 129 8.15 3.80 8.92
CA ALA A 129 8.68 4.92 8.15
C ALA A 129 9.15 6.03 9.10
N GLU A 130 10.15 6.80 8.67
CA GLU A 130 10.65 7.95 9.41
C GLU A 130 10.68 9.18 8.50
N ARG A 131 10.08 10.27 8.97
CA ARG A 131 10.08 11.58 8.31
C ARG A 131 10.16 12.68 9.37
N LYS A 132 10.97 13.69 9.12
CA LYS A 132 11.14 14.86 10.03
C LYS A 132 11.50 14.45 11.49
N GLY A 133 12.25 13.35 11.65
CA GLY A 133 12.60 12.82 12.97
C GLY A 133 11.45 12.12 13.70
N ILE A 134 10.29 11.98 13.07
CA ILE A 134 9.13 11.24 13.60
C ILE A 134 9.12 9.84 12.99
N ARG A 135 8.96 8.82 13.83
CA ARG A 135 8.81 7.43 13.40
C ARG A 135 7.36 7.00 13.56
N VAL A 136 6.79 6.51 12.47
CA VAL A 136 5.44 5.91 12.45
C VAL A 136 5.56 4.42 12.18
N GLY A 137 4.90 3.60 13.01
CA GLY A 137 4.77 2.17 12.85
C GLY A 137 3.35 1.79 12.48
N LEU A 138 3.18 0.95 11.46
CA LEU A 138 1.92 0.35 11.05
C LEU A 138 1.95 -1.15 11.37
N ILE A 139 0.86 -1.67 11.90
CA ILE A 139 0.65 -3.09 12.15
C ILE A 139 -0.72 -3.46 11.57
N GLY A 140 -0.78 -4.57 10.83
CA GLY A 140 -2.01 -5.12 10.28
C GLY A 140 -2.31 -6.49 10.86
N TYR A 141 -3.58 -6.73 11.19
CA TYR A 141 -4.11 -8.03 11.61
C TYR A 141 -5.44 -8.29 10.91
N ASN A 142 -5.67 -9.55 10.54
CA ASN A 142 -6.94 -10.06 10.04
C ASN A 142 -7.30 -11.35 10.77
#